data_3bd310576a8452aade30c5ac87938bb4
#
_entry.id   3bd310576a8452aade30c5ac87938bb4
#
_cell.length_a   1.000
_cell.length_b   1.000
_cell.length_c   1.000
_cell.angle_alpha   90.00
_cell.angle_beta   90.00
_cell.angle_gamma   90.00
#
_symmetry.space_group_name_H-M   'P 1'
#
loop_
_entity.id
_entity.type
_entity.pdbx_description
1 polymer ?
#
loop_
_entity_poly.entity_id
_entity_poly.type
_entity_poly.pdbx_seq_one_letter_code
_entity_poly.pdbx_strand_id
1 'polypeptide(L)'
;MSDLIDTTEMYLRTVYELLEEGVAPLRARIAERLHQSGPTVSQTVARMERDGLLVVQPDRTIKLTDEGSALARSVMRKHRLAERLLTDVIGLDLEKVHDEACRWEHVISLDVEQRLVNIIDDPVRSPFGNPIPALDELGITVSDAPEDDVMTLAEASRQGATNLRVIRLSEHLQASRGSFSVLLEAGVLPGAELERVVDGLGVRVGEHELEISPVDAELLFVTVL
;
A
#
# COMPACT_ATOMS: atom_id res chain seq x y z
N MET A 1 16.29 11.05 20.37
CA MET A 1 14.98 10.44 20.60
C MET A 1 14.96 9.22 19.71
N SER A 2 14.93 8.04 20.32
CA SER A 2 14.77 6.79 19.57
C SER A 2 13.41 6.86 18.87
N ASP A 3 13.38 6.75 17.55
CA ASP A 3 12.15 6.65 16.81
C ASP A 3 11.37 5.46 17.40
N LEU A 4 10.15 5.72 17.85
CA LEU A 4 9.22 4.74 18.41
C LEU A 4 8.63 3.86 17.28
N ILE A 5 9.48 3.41 16.38
CA ILE A 5 9.07 2.48 15.32
C ILE A 5 9.01 1.09 15.92
N ASP A 6 7.82 0.53 16.03
CA ASP A 6 7.68 -0.87 16.41
C ASP A 6 8.13 -1.77 15.25
N THR A 7 9.27 -2.40 15.44
CA THR A 7 9.85 -3.30 14.43
C THR A 7 8.88 -4.43 14.06
N THR A 8 8.08 -4.91 15.00
CA THR A 8 7.11 -5.99 14.75
C THR A 8 5.99 -5.50 13.85
N GLU A 9 5.42 -4.33 14.17
CA GLU A 9 4.38 -3.69 13.34
C GLU A 9 4.88 -3.42 11.93
N MET A 10 6.10 -2.91 11.77
CA MET A 10 6.72 -2.65 10.48
C MET A 10 6.85 -3.91 9.61
N TYR A 11 7.24 -5.06 10.22
CA TYR A 11 7.33 -6.33 9.49
C TYR A 11 5.95 -6.89 9.13
N LEU A 12 4.98 -6.82 10.04
CA LEU A 12 3.60 -7.25 9.79
C LEU A 12 2.98 -6.45 8.65
N ARG A 13 3.16 -5.13 8.66
CA ARG A 13 2.75 -4.22 7.61
C ARG A 13 3.38 -4.63 6.26
N THR A 14 4.69 -4.83 6.21
CA THR A 14 5.38 -5.23 4.98
C THR A 14 4.86 -6.55 4.41
N VAL A 15 4.56 -7.54 5.28
CA VAL A 15 3.95 -8.81 4.83
C VAL A 15 2.54 -8.56 4.28
N TYR A 16 1.77 -7.70 4.91
CA TYR A 16 0.42 -7.33 4.47
C TYR A 16 0.45 -6.64 3.08
N GLU A 17 1.32 -5.64 2.90
CA GLU A 17 1.52 -4.95 1.62
C GLU A 17 1.89 -5.93 0.49
N LEU A 18 2.84 -6.85 0.73
CA LEU A 18 3.21 -7.87 -0.24
C LEU A 18 2.02 -8.75 -0.65
N LEU A 19 1.16 -9.12 0.31
CA LEU A 19 -0.04 -9.91 0.04
C LEU A 19 -1.07 -9.13 -0.80
N GLU A 20 -1.28 -7.84 -0.49
CA GLU A 20 -2.19 -6.98 -1.27
C GLU A 20 -1.68 -6.74 -2.70
N GLU A 21 -0.38 -6.77 -2.92
CA GLU A 21 0.26 -6.65 -4.22
C GLU A 21 0.32 -7.98 -4.99
N GLY A 22 -0.15 -9.09 -4.41
CA GLY A 22 -0.07 -10.43 -5.01
C GLY A 22 1.35 -11.00 -5.03
N VAL A 23 2.27 -10.42 -4.25
CA VAL A 23 3.67 -10.84 -4.15
C VAL A 23 3.84 -11.83 -3.00
N ALA A 24 4.44 -12.99 -3.27
CA ALA A 24 4.72 -13.99 -2.24
C ALA A 24 5.63 -13.40 -1.14
N PRO A 25 5.20 -13.38 0.15
CA PRO A 25 5.99 -12.81 1.23
C PRO A 25 7.15 -13.75 1.60
N LEU A 26 8.32 -13.44 1.07
CA LEU A 26 9.58 -14.12 1.36
C LEU A 26 10.49 -13.22 2.20
N ARG A 27 11.36 -13.83 3.03
CA ARG A 27 12.37 -13.06 3.79
C ARG A 27 13.21 -12.15 2.90
N ALA A 28 13.52 -12.58 1.66
CA ALA A 28 14.26 -11.77 0.71
C ALA A 28 13.48 -10.50 0.30
N ARG A 29 12.17 -10.61 0.07
CA ARG A 29 11.31 -9.48 -0.26
C ARG A 29 11.17 -8.49 0.90
N ILE A 30 11.05 -9.01 2.13
CA ILE A 30 11.04 -8.16 3.33
C ILE A 30 12.40 -7.44 3.49
N ALA A 31 13.51 -8.13 3.26
CA ALA A 31 14.84 -7.53 3.33
C ALA A 31 15.02 -6.39 2.31
N GLU A 32 14.52 -6.59 1.10
CA GLU A 32 14.50 -5.59 0.03
C GLU A 32 13.66 -4.37 0.42
N ARG A 33 12.41 -4.59 0.87
CA ARG A 33 11.47 -3.53 1.25
C ARG A 33 11.94 -2.68 2.42
N LEU A 34 12.49 -3.33 3.45
CA LEU A 34 12.95 -2.67 4.67
C LEU A 34 14.41 -2.23 4.61
N HIS A 35 15.10 -2.45 3.50
CA HIS A 35 16.55 -2.18 3.35
C HIS A 35 17.39 -2.79 4.48
N GLN A 36 17.02 -4.01 4.91
CA GLN A 36 17.68 -4.71 6.01
C GLN A 36 18.49 -5.91 5.51
N SER A 37 19.49 -6.33 6.30
CA SER A 37 20.27 -7.52 6.00
C SER A 37 19.45 -8.81 6.15
N GLY A 38 19.73 -9.81 5.31
CA GLY A 38 19.07 -11.12 5.40
C GLY A 38 19.15 -11.77 6.78
N PRO A 39 20.31 -11.75 7.48
CA PRO A 39 20.41 -12.23 8.86
C PRO A 39 19.49 -11.51 9.84
N THR A 40 19.37 -10.17 9.76
CA THR A 40 18.47 -9.36 10.60
C THR A 40 17.02 -9.76 10.38
N VAL A 41 16.60 -9.86 9.12
CA VAL A 41 15.24 -10.28 8.76
C VAL A 41 14.97 -11.70 9.26
N SER A 42 15.92 -12.62 9.09
CA SER A 42 15.77 -14.00 9.56
C SER A 42 15.59 -14.12 11.07
N GLN A 43 16.32 -13.31 11.84
CA GLN A 43 16.19 -13.27 13.31
C GLN A 43 14.83 -12.70 13.73
N THR A 44 14.39 -11.60 13.10
CA THR A 44 13.10 -10.97 13.42
C THR A 44 11.95 -11.90 13.06
N VAL A 45 11.96 -12.51 11.87
CA VAL A 45 10.94 -13.47 11.45
C VAL A 45 10.87 -14.66 12.40
N ALA A 46 12.02 -15.23 12.82
CA ALA A 46 12.05 -16.33 13.78
C ALA A 46 11.54 -15.94 15.18
N ARG A 47 11.72 -14.68 15.59
CA ARG A 47 11.12 -14.15 16.81
C ARG A 47 9.61 -14.04 16.68
N MET A 48 9.11 -13.43 15.61
CA MET A 48 7.67 -13.27 15.36
C MET A 48 6.96 -14.61 15.22
N GLU A 49 7.62 -15.63 14.66
CA GLU A 49 7.09 -16.98 14.59
C GLU A 49 6.94 -17.61 15.99
N ARG A 50 7.93 -17.44 16.88
CA ARG A 50 7.84 -17.87 18.29
C ARG A 50 6.76 -17.10 19.06
N ASP A 51 6.56 -15.84 18.73
CA ASP A 51 5.55 -14.98 19.34
C ASP A 51 4.14 -15.26 18.78
N GLY A 52 4.01 -16.21 17.83
CA GLY A 52 2.73 -16.65 17.29
C GLY A 52 2.08 -15.73 16.26
N LEU A 53 2.84 -14.76 15.71
CA LEU A 53 2.29 -13.75 14.78
C LEU A 53 2.33 -14.20 13.31
N LEU A 54 3.21 -15.13 12.97
CA LEU A 54 3.35 -15.66 11.62
C LEU A 54 3.87 -17.10 11.64
N VAL A 55 3.78 -17.77 10.50
CA VAL A 55 4.32 -19.11 10.28
C VAL A 55 5.11 -19.12 8.97
N VAL A 56 6.30 -19.71 9.01
CA VAL A 56 7.11 -19.94 7.81
C VAL A 56 6.74 -21.28 7.21
N GLN A 57 6.20 -21.25 6.00
CA GLN A 57 5.75 -22.44 5.29
C GLN A 57 6.92 -23.26 4.73
N PRO A 58 6.73 -24.55 4.34
CA PRO A 58 7.78 -25.38 3.75
C PRO A 58 8.41 -24.81 2.47
N ASP A 59 7.65 -24.04 1.69
CA ASP A 59 8.10 -23.33 0.50
C ASP A 59 8.79 -21.99 0.82
N ARG A 60 8.99 -21.69 2.12
CA ARG A 60 9.60 -20.49 2.67
C ARG A 60 8.74 -19.22 2.59
N THR A 61 7.51 -19.32 2.11
CA THR A 61 6.56 -18.18 2.21
C THR A 61 6.17 -17.93 3.67
N ILE A 62 5.87 -16.68 3.97
CA ILE A 62 5.43 -16.27 5.30
C ILE A 62 3.91 -16.11 5.26
N LYS A 63 3.22 -16.78 6.20
CA LYS A 63 1.79 -16.65 6.40
C LYS A 63 1.54 -16.00 7.77
N LEU A 64 0.75 -14.95 7.81
CA LEU A 64 0.30 -14.36 9.07
C LEU A 64 -0.68 -15.33 9.76
N THR A 65 -0.61 -15.39 11.08
CA THR A 65 -1.65 -16.00 11.91
C THR A 65 -2.86 -15.04 11.99
N ASP A 66 -3.95 -15.48 12.61
CA ASP A 66 -5.10 -14.59 12.84
C ASP A 66 -4.70 -13.37 13.69
N GLU A 67 -3.87 -13.58 14.71
CA GLU A 67 -3.34 -12.49 15.55
C GLU A 67 -2.41 -11.57 14.75
N GLY A 68 -1.46 -12.12 14.01
CA GLY A 68 -0.58 -11.33 13.15
C GLY A 68 -1.32 -10.57 12.07
N SER A 69 -2.38 -11.16 11.49
CA SER A 69 -3.23 -10.51 10.50
C SER A 69 -4.04 -9.37 11.11
N ALA A 70 -4.60 -9.55 12.32
CA ALA A 70 -5.32 -8.50 13.02
C ALA A 70 -4.40 -7.29 13.32
N LEU A 71 -3.19 -7.54 13.82
CA LEU A 71 -2.20 -6.48 14.06
C LEU A 71 -1.78 -5.78 12.77
N ALA A 72 -1.48 -6.52 11.70
CA ALA A 72 -1.12 -5.95 10.40
C ALA A 72 -2.23 -5.04 9.85
N ARG A 73 -3.47 -5.50 9.90
CA ARG A 73 -4.65 -4.71 9.49
C ARG A 73 -4.83 -3.45 10.33
N SER A 74 -4.62 -3.54 11.64
CA SER A 74 -4.70 -2.39 12.54
C SER A 74 -3.66 -1.33 12.19
N VAL A 75 -2.40 -1.72 11.92
CA VAL A 75 -1.34 -0.78 11.52
C VAL A 75 -1.67 -0.15 10.17
N MET A 76 -2.07 -0.94 9.16
CA MET A 76 -2.45 -0.43 7.84
C MET A 76 -3.66 0.51 7.91
N ARG A 77 -4.64 0.21 8.75
CA ARG A 77 -5.78 1.11 9.00
C ARG A 77 -5.32 2.47 9.52
N LYS A 78 -4.47 2.47 10.54
CA LYS A 78 -3.90 3.72 11.09
C LYS A 78 -3.11 4.49 10.05
N HIS A 79 -2.28 3.81 9.27
CA HIS A 79 -1.52 4.41 8.17
C HIS A 79 -2.44 5.13 7.18
N ARG A 80 -3.41 4.42 6.62
CA ARG A 80 -4.31 4.94 5.58
C ARG A 80 -5.29 6.00 6.11
N LEU A 81 -5.72 5.90 7.38
CA LEU A 81 -6.47 6.98 8.03
C LEU A 81 -5.60 8.22 8.26
N ALA A 82 -4.32 8.04 8.63
CA ALA A 82 -3.39 9.16 8.73
C ALA A 82 -3.16 9.83 7.38
N GLU A 83 -3.00 9.07 6.29
CA GLU A 83 -2.90 9.62 4.93
C GLU A 83 -4.11 10.50 4.58
N ARG A 84 -5.33 10.03 4.88
CA ARG A 84 -6.56 10.80 4.66
C ARG A 84 -6.60 12.07 5.51
N LEU A 85 -6.27 11.98 6.79
CA LEU A 85 -6.21 13.17 7.66
C LEU A 85 -5.20 14.20 7.14
N LEU A 86 -4.01 13.73 6.77
CA LEU A 86 -2.93 14.58 6.26
C LEU A 86 -3.31 15.27 4.96
N THR A 87 -4.00 14.58 4.07
CA THR A 87 -4.43 15.10 2.78
C THR A 87 -5.67 15.97 2.89
N ASP A 88 -6.75 15.45 3.47
CA ASP A 88 -8.08 16.05 3.35
C ASP A 88 -8.30 17.18 4.36
N VAL A 89 -7.67 17.10 5.53
CA VAL A 89 -7.90 18.04 6.64
C VAL A 89 -6.71 18.98 6.82
N ILE A 90 -5.49 18.45 6.81
CA ILE A 90 -4.26 19.22 7.05
C ILE A 90 -3.79 19.90 5.77
N GLY A 91 -4.05 19.29 4.59
CA GLY A 91 -3.61 19.79 3.28
C GLY A 91 -2.11 19.64 3.05
N LEU A 92 -1.53 18.55 3.55
CA LEU A 92 -0.11 18.24 3.31
C LEU A 92 0.10 17.84 1.85
N ASP A 93 1.23 18.26 1.27
CA ASP A 93 1.62 17.86 -0.10
C ASP A 93 1.66 16.35 -0.24
N LEU A 94 1.02 15.80 -1.28
CA LEU A 94 0.89 14.35 -1.50
C LEU A 94 2.23 13.60 -1.46
N GLU A 95 3.31 14.21 -1.94
CA GLU A 95 4.66 13.62 -1.90
C GLU A 95 5.19 13.37 -0.48
N LYS A 96 4.63 14.02 0.52
CA LYS A 96 5.06 13.94 1.93
C LYS A 96 4.14 13.08 2.79
N VAL A 97 2.94 12.78 2.27
CA VAL A 97 1.85 12.14 3.04
C VAL A 97 2.26 10.76 3.53
N HIS A 98 2.79 9.93 2.64
CA HIS A 98 3.20 8.57 2.97
C HIS A 98 4.28 8.53 4.07
N ASP A 99 5.35 9.31 3.92
CA ASP A 99 6.43 9.37 4.90
C ASP A 99 5.95 9.84 6.29
N GLU A 100 4.98 10.76 6.34
CA GLU A 100 4.43 11.24 7.59
C GLU A 100 3.47 10.22 8.21
N ALA A 101 2.63 9.56 7.41
CA ALA A 101 1.75 8.50 7.85
C ALA A 101 2.53 7.31 8.45
N CYS A 102 3.69 6.96 7.88
CA CYS A 102 4.60 5.95 8.43
C CYS A 102 5.10 6.26 9.86
N ARG A 103 5.16 7.54 10.25
CA ARG A 103 5.53 7.93 11.63
C ARG A 103 4.33 7.87 12.56
N TRP A 104 3.13 8.15 12.04
CA TRP A 104 1.91 8.28 12.84
C TRP A 104 1.26 6.93 13.14
N GLU A 105 1.38 5.95 12.25
CA GLU A 105 0.73 4.64 12.36
C GLU A 105 1.05 3.90 13.67
N HIS A 106 2.22 4.14 14.26
CA HIS A 106 2.67 3.50 15.49
C HIS A 106 2.20 4.20 16.77
N VAL A 107 1.64 5.42 16.67
CA VAL A 107 1.29 6.23 17.84
C VAL A 107 -0.20 6.60 17.90
N ILE A 108 -0.94 6.39 16.82
CA ILE A 108 -2.39 6.62 16.79
C ILE A 108 -3.10 5.58 17.68
N SER A 109 -3.86 6.06 18.67
CA SER A 109 -4.68 5.22 19.53
C SER A 109 -6.03 4.90 18.89
N LEU A 110 -6.69 3.85 19.37
CA LEU A 110 -8.04 3.49 18.95
C LEU A 110 -9.04 4.64 19.13
N ASP A 111 -8.94 5.39 20.23
CA ASP A 111 -9.80 6.56 20.47
C ASP A 111 -9.64 7.64 19.40
N VAL A 112 -8.40 7.81 18.89
CA VAL A 112 -8.10 8.73 17.78
C VAL A 112 -8.65 8.18 16.47
N GLU A 113 -8.45 6.89 16.15
CA GLU A 113 -9.02 6.26 14.96
C GLU A 113 -10.54 6.44 14.89
N GLN A 114 -11.26 6.21 16.01
CA GLN A 114 -12.70 6.42 16.11
C GLN A 114 -13.14 7.87 15.85
N ARG A 115 -12.27 8.83 16.14
CA ARG A 115 -12.53 10.23 15.81
C ARG A 115 -12.24 10.55 14.36
N LEU A 116 -11.17 9.98 13.81
CA LEU A 116 -10.77 10.20 12.41
C LEU A 116 -11.86 9.77 11.44
N VAL A 117 -12.46 8.60 11.62
CA VAL A 117 -13.56 8.12 10.77
C VAL A 117 -14.82 8.98 10.82
N ASN A 118 -14.97 9.85 11.83
CA ASN A 118 -16.06 10.81 11.89
C ASN A 118 -15.71 12.19 11.29
N ILE A 119 -14.43 12.47 11.06
CA ILE A 119 -13.95 13.74 10.51
C ILE A 119 -13.70 13.61 8.99
N ILE A 120 -13.18 12.45 8.59
CA ILE A 120 -12.87 12.14 7.20
C ILE A 120 -14.16 11.78 6.47
N ASP A 121 -14.40 12.44 5.34
CA ASP A 121 -15.54 12.10 4.48
C ASP A 121 -15.23 10.82 3.71
N ASP A 122 -16.16 9.83 3.76
CA ASP A 122 -16.02 8.52 3.13
C ASP A 122 -14.65 7.84 3.39
N PRO A 123 -14.36 7.39 4.62
CA PRO A 123 -13.05 6.87 5.03
C PRO A 123 -12.83 5.40 4.58
N VAL A 124 -13.22 5.04 3.35
CA VAL A 124 -13.10 3.65 2.87
C VAL A 124 -11.79 3.39 2.12
N ARG A 125 -11.16 4.43 1.59
CA ARG A 125 -9.92 4.35 0.83
C ARG A 125 -8.94 5.44 1.23
N SER A 126 -7.65 5.16 1.07
CA SER A 126 -6.58 6.15 1.19
C SER A 126 -6.63 7.16 0.03
N PRO A 127 -5.90 8.29 0.10
CA PRO A 127 -5.81 9.23 -1.02
C PRO A 127 -5.24 8.60 -2.29
N PHE A 128 -4.51 7.51 -2.12
CA PHE A 128 -3.88 6.75 -3.20
C PHE A 128 -4.69 5.52 -3.65
N GLY A 129 -5.97 5.42 -3.20
CA GLY A 129 -6.94 4.43 -3.63
C GLY A 129 -6.88 3.09 -2.88
N ASN A 130 -5.92 2.88 -1.97
CA ASN A 130 -5.80 1.63 -1.23
C ASN A 130 -6.96 1.48 -0.23
N PRO A 131 -7.65 0.33 -0.14
CA PRO A 131 -8.76 0.14 0.77
C PRO A 131 -8.29 0.21 2.23
N ILE A 132 -9.03 0.91 3.10
CA ILE A 132 -8.72 0.98 4.53
C ILE A 132 -9.26 -0.27 5.21
N PRO A 133 -8.40 -1.15 5.76
CA PRO A 133 -8.83 -2.43 6.29
C PRO A 133 -9.48 -2.30 7.68
N ALA A 134 -10.26 -3.32 8.07
CA ALA A 134 -10.83 -3.47 9.42
C ALA A 134 -11.62 -2.24 9.92
N LEU A 135 -12.34 -1.56 9.04
CA LEU A 135 -13.20 -0.43 9.38
C LEU A 135 -14.44 -0.86 10.18
N ASP A 136 -14.84 -2.12 10.08
CA ASP A 136 -15.89 -2.75 10.89
C ASP A 136 -15.59 -2.69 12.39
N GLU A 137 -14.31 -2.76 12.78
CA GLU A 137 -13.87 -2.57 14.18
C GLU A 137 -14.09 -1.14 14.68
N LEU A 138 -14.26 -0.18 13.77
CA LEU A 138 -14.59 1.23 14.07
C LEU A 138 -16.07 1.55 13.86
N GLY A 139 -16.89 0.52 13.56
CA GLY A 139 -18.33 0.66 13.33
C GLY A 139 -18.70 1.15 11.92
N ILE A 140 -17.78 1.15 10.97
CA ILE A 140 -18.04 1.49 9.58
C ILE A 140 -18.34 0.20 8.80
N THR A 141 -19.51 0.14 8.19
CA THR A 141 -19.86 -0.97 7.28
C THR A 141 -19.37 -0.62 5.87
N VAL A 142 -18.42 -1.39 5.38
CA VAL A 142 -17.95 -1.31 3.99
C VAL A 142 -18.66 -2.40 3.19
N SER A 143 -19.15 -2.06 2.00
CA SER A 143 -19.66 -3.08 1.08
C SER A 143 -18.49 -3.92 0.58
N ASP A 144 -18.54 -5.23 0.79
CA ASP A 144 -17.59 -6.21 0.24
C ASP A 144 -17.78 -6.43 -1.27
N ALA A 145 -18.15 -5.40 -2.03
CA ALA A 145 -18.18 -5.55 -3.47
C ALA A 145 -16.73 -5.80 -3.94
N PRO A 146 -16.45 -6.95 -4.55
CA PRO A 146 -15.12 -7.19 -5.10
C PRO A 146 -14.80 -6.06 -6.09
N GLU A 147 -13.57 -5.60 -6.08
CA GLU A 147 -13.06 -4.78 -7.19
C GLU A 147 -12.91 -5.70 -8.40
N ASP A 148 -13.99 -5.83 -9.17
CA ASP A 148 -13.97 -6.63 -10.38
C ASP A 148 -12.93 -6.02 -11.33
N ASP A 149 -12.03 -6.88 -11.85
CA ASP A 149 -11.07 -6.57 -12.89
C ASP A 149 -9.93 -5.59 -12.55
N VAL A 150 -9.52 -5.48 -11.28
CA VAL A 150 -8.31 -4.74 -10.92
C VAL A 150 -7.06 -5.60 -11.15
N MET A 151 -6.13 -5.07 -11.93
CA MET A 151 -4.87 -5.71 -12.26
C MET A 151 -3.71 -4.70 -12.21
N THR A 152 -2.46 -5.16 -12.25
CA THR A 152 -1.32 -4.23 -12.38
C THR A 152 -1.24 -3.66 -13.79
N LEU A 153 -0.64 -2.48 -13.93
CA LEU A 153 -0.37 -1.90 -15.25
C LEU A 153 0.48 -2.85 -16.11
N ALA A 154 1.43 -3.55 -15.49
CA ALA A 154 2.25 -4.55 -16.17
C ALA A 154 1.40 -5.71 -16.71
N GLU A 155 0.40 -6.18 -15.97
CA GLU A 155 -0.51 -7.20 -16.44
C GLU A 155 -1.44 -6.70 -17.54
N ALA A 156 -2.04 -5.53 -17.38
CA ALA A 156 -2.83 -4.86 -18.42
C ALA A 156 -2.04 -4.69 -19.72
N SER A 157 -0.74 -4.34 -19.59
CA SER A 157 0.17 -4.27 -20.74
C SER A 157 0.36 -5.62 -21.42
N ARG A 158 0.58 -6.69 -20.66
CA ARG A 158 0.71 -8.07 -21.21
C ARG A 158 -0.55 -8.53 -21.93
N GLN A 159 -1.72 -8.11 -21.45
CA GLN A 159 -3.02 -8.42 -22.05
C GLN A 159 -3.37 -7.53 -23.27
N GLY A 160 -2.56 -6.52 -23.54
CA GLY A 160 -2.77 -5.61 -24.69
C GLY A 160 -3.87 -4.56 -24.46
N ALA A 161 -4.30 -4.34 -23.21
CA ALA A 161 -5.28 -3.31 -22.88
C ALA A 161 -4.70 -1.90 -23.17
N THR A 162 -5.51 -0.99 -23.69
CA THR A 162 -5.07 0.35 -24.10
C THR A 162 -5.69 1.47 -23.29
N ASN A 163 -6.96 1.37 -22.94
CA ASN A 163 -7.67 2.39 -22.16
C ASN A 163 -7.87 1.88 -20.75
N LEU A 164 -7.30 2.56 -19.80
CA LEU A 164 -7.22 2.12 -18.40
C LEU A 164 -7.67 3.24 -17.48
N ARG A 165 -8.13 2.88 -16.29
CA ARG A 165 -8.35 3.83 -15.18
C ARG A 165 -7.50 3.41 -14.00
N VAL A 166 -6.79 4.37 -13.40
CA VAL A 166 -6.04 4.14 -12.16
C VAL A 166 -7.01 3.87 -11.02
N ILE A 167 -6.78 2.77 -10.32
CA ILE A 167 -7.53 2.39 -9.12
C ILE A 167 -6.74 2.72 -7.87
N ARG A 168 -5.46 2.30 -7.80
CA ARG A 168 -4.62 2.56 -6.63
C ARG A 168 -3.12 2.53 -6.95
N LEU A 169 -2.37 3.25 -6.15
CA LEU A 169 -0.91 3.21 -6.09
C LEU A 169 -0.50 2.54 -4.77
N SER A 170 0.31 1.47 -4.84
CA SER A 170 0.73 0.75 -3.64
C SER A 170 1.60 1.63 -2.73
N GLU A 171 1.69 1.30 -1.44
CA GLU A 171 2.54 2.01 -0.48
C GLU A 171 4.02 1.96 -0.89
N HIS A 172 4.44 0.87 -1.52
CA HIS A 172 5.81 0.75 -2.01
C HIS A 172 6.12 1.71 -3.17
N LEU A 173 5.16 1.96 -4.05
CA LEU A 173 5.29 2.96 -5.11
C LEU A 173 5.37 4.37 -4.52
N GLN A 174 4.54 4.67 -3.51
CA GLN A 174 4.54 5.96 -2.80
C GLN A 174 5.87 6.22 -2.08
N ALA A 175 6.53 5.17 -1.55
CA ALA A 175 7.85 5.26 -0.93
C ALA A 175 8.98 5.53 -1.94
N SER A 176 8.76 5.25 -3.23
CA SER A 176 9.72 5.46 -4.32
C SER A 176 9.71 6.92 -4.79
N ARG A 177 10.25 7.83 -3.98
CA ARG A 177 10.14 9.29 -4.17
C ARG A 177 10.33 9.77 -5.59
N GLY A 178 11.34 9.27 -6.34
CA GLY A 178 11.61 9.71 -7.70
C GLY A 178 10.49 9.35 -8.67
N SER A 179 10.08 8.08 -8.70
CA SER A 179 8.99 7.60 -9.55
C SER A 179 7.66 8.23 -9.13
N PHE A 180 7.42 8.30 -7.82
CA PHE A 180 6.16 8.81 -7.29
C PHE A 180 5.93 10.29 -7.63
N SER A 181 6.94 11.16 -7.47
CA SER A 181 6.84 12.58 -7.88
C SER A 181 6.48 12.74 -9.36
N VAL A 182 7.12 11.97 -10.24
CA VAL A 182 6.83 12.02 -11.69
C VAL A 182 5.38 11.60 -11.98
N LEU A 183 4.88 10.57 -11.30
CA LEU A 183 3.49 10.14 -11.44
C LEU A 183 2.51 11.19 -10.96
N LEU A 184 2.77 11.83 -9.80
CA LEU A 184 1.94 12.90 -9.26
C LEU A 184 1.91 14.12 -10.18
N GLU A 185 3.08 14.58 -10.67
CA GLU A 185 3.19 15.72 -11.59
C GLU A 185 2.39 15.51 -12.88
N ALA A 186 2.34 14.26 -13.35
CA ALA A 186 1.57 13.90 -14.53
C ALA A 186 0.08 13.66 -14.25
N GLY A 187 -0.35 13.71 -12.98
CA GLY A 187 -1.75 13.47 -12.59
C GLY A 187 -2.15 12.00 -12.53
N VAL A 188 -1.20 11.07 -12.40
CA VAL A 188 -1.47 9.64 -12.22
C VAL A 188 -1.92 9.40 -10.79
N LEU A 189 -3.22 9.60 -10.55
CA LEU A 189 -3.89 9.43 -9.27
C LEU A 189 -5.14 8.55 -9.45
N PRO A 190 -5.71 8.01 -8.38
CA PRO A 190 -6.94 7.24 -8.45
C PRO A 190 -8.04 7.98 -9.22
N GLY A 191 -8.65 7.28 -10.18
CA GLY A 191 -9.65 7.84 -11.09
C GLY A 191 -9.08 8.43 -12.39
N ALA A 192 -7.77 8.66 -12.52
CA ALA A 192 -7.16 9.13 -13.75
C ALA A 192 -7.31 8.11 -14.87
N GLU A 193 -7.62 8.58 -16.08
CA GLU A 193 -7.66 7.75 -17.27
C GLU A 193 -6.30 7.76 -17.95
N LEU A 194 -5.81 6.55 -18.27
CA LEU A 194 -4.54 6.33 -18.93
C LEU A 194 -4.79 5.74 -20.33
N GLU A 195 -4.17 6.33 -21.33
CA GLU A 195 -4.05 5.71 -22.65
C GLU A 195 -2.66 5.08 -22.77
N ARG A 196 -2.59 3.77 -22.97
CA ARG A 196 -1.30 3.10 -23.14
C ARG A 196 -0.75 3.34 -24.56
N VAL A 197 0.50 3.77 -24.64
CA VAL A 197 1.23 3.87 -25.89
C VAL A 197 1.64 2.46 -26.33
N VAL A 198 1.44 2.13 -27.60
CA VAL A 198 1.40 0.74 -28.13
C VAL A 198 2.69 -0.06 -27.91
N ASP A 199 3.85 0.57 -27.74
CA ASP A 199 5.12 -0.11 -27.49
C ASP A 199 5.62 0.16 -26.06
N GLY A 200 5.69 -0.90 -25.22
CA GLY A 200 6.27 -0.83 -23.88
C GLY A 200 5.27 -0.50 -22.77
N LEU A 201 5.76 0.18 -21.74
CA LEU A 201 5.00 0.62 -20.55
C LEU A 201 4.77 2.15 -20.57
N GLY A 202 4.79 2.74 -21.75
CA GLY A 202 4.43 4.14 -21.96
C GLY A 202 2.94 4.36 -21.76
N VAL A 203 2.60 5.41 -21.03
CA VAL A 203 1.21 5.84 -20.80
C VAL A 203 1.06 7.32 -21.08
N ARG A 204 -0.11 7.71 -21.58
CA ARG A 204 -0.52 9.09 -21.72
C ARG A 204 -1.62 9.41 -20.71
N VAL A 205 -1.47 10.53 -20.02
CA VAL A 205 -2.44 11.08 -19.07
C VAL A 205 -2.70 12.54 -19.45
N GLY A 206 -3.84 12.83 -20.04
CA GLY A 206 -4.08 14.15 -20.60
C GLY A 206 -3.04 14.53 -21.66
N GLU A 207 -2.23 15.57 -21.41
CA GLU A 207 -1.17 16.03 -22.30
C GLU A 207 0.22 15.43 -21.97
N HIS A 208 0.35 14.67 -20.88
CA HIS A 208 1.61 14.10 -20.41
C HIS A 208 1.83 12.70 -20.97
N GLU A 209 3.02 12.43 -21.46
CA GLU A 209 3.49 11.08 -21.80
C GLU A 209 4.59 10.67 -20.84
N LEU A 210 4.47 9.47 -20.29
CA LEU A 210 5.38 8.91 -19.30
C LEU A 210 5.79 7.50 -19.71
N GLU A 211 7.05 7.17 -19.48
CA GLU A 211 7.50 5.78 -19.49
C GLU A 211 7.53 5.27 -18.05
N ILE A 212 6.71 4.26 -17.77
CA ILE A 212 6.64 3.63 -16.45
C ILE A 212 7.68 2.51 -16.38
N SER A 213 8.48 2.50 -15.31
CA SER A 213 9.44 1.41 -15.13
C SER A 213 8.72 0.06 -14.94
N PRO A 214 9.33 -1.08 -15.34
CA PRO A 214 8.72 -2.39 -15.11
C PRO A 214 8.41 -2.67 -13.63
N VAL A 215 9.20 -2.13 -12.72
CA VAL A 215 8.96 -2.27 -11.27
C VAL A 215 7.74 -1.47 -10.84
N ASP A 216 7.65 -0.21 -11.25
CA ASP A 216 6.53 0.66 -10.90
C ASP A 216 5.21 0.19 -11.54
N ALA A 217 5.28 -0.40 -12.73
CA ALA A 217 4.11 -0.97 -13.41
C ALA A 217 3.49 -2.17 -12.68
N GLU A 218 4.26 -2.91 -11.88
CA GLU A 218 3.72 -3.96 -10.99
C GLU A 218 3.11 -3.39 -9.69
N LEU A 219 3.29 -2.10 -9.41
CA LEU A 219 2.85 -1.41 -8.20
C LEU A 219 1.72 -0.38 -8.45
N LEU A 220 1.40 -0.14 -9.71
CA LEU A 220 0.30 0.70 -10.17
C LEU A 220 -0.87 -0.19 -10.61
N PHE A 221 -1.98 -0.08 -9.92
CA PHE A 221 -3.17 -0.90 -10.16
C PHE A 221 -4.21 -0.14 -10.97
N VAL A 222 -4.74 -0.80 -11.98
CA VAL A 222 -5.65 -0.24 -12.98
C VAL A 222 -6.82 -1.17 -13.26
N THR A 223 -7.86 -0.63 -13.88
CA THR A 223 -8.94 -1.41 -14.51
C THR A 223 -9.04 -1.04 -15.98
N VAL A 224 -9.54 -1.95 -16.81
CA VAL A 224 -9.80 -1.70 -18.24
C VAL A 224 -11.12 -0.92 -18.38
N LEU A 225 -11.12 0.10 -19.26
CA LEU A 225 -12.28 0.93 -19.58
C LEU A 225 -13.09 0.37 -20.76
#